data_7925d7115dd1e13430e148a7101a87c4
#
_entry.id   7925d7115dd1e13430e148a7101a87c4
#
_cell.length_a   1.000
_cell.length_b   1.000
_cell.length_c   1.000
_cell.angle_alpha   90.00
_cell.angle_beta   90.00
_cell.angle_gamma   90.00
#
_symmetry.space_group_name_H-M   'P 1'
#
loop_
_entity.id
_entity.type
_entity.pdbx_description
1 polymer ?
#
loop_
_entity_poly.entity_id
_entity_poly.type
_entity_poly.pdbx_seq_one_letter_code
_entity_poly.pdbx_strand_id
1 'polypeptide(L)'
;MDALKLRKVGYRYSDGTRALDDVNITIGYGERVSLVGPNGAGKSTLLHMLDSLYLPTEGELEVAGIKVDKRTAQQATMKAGLLFQDPDDQIFMPRVWDDVAFGPINMRLEEREVRRRVERSMALAGVTEYAERVPHHLSFGEKKRIAIAGLLAMDPEIYLLDEPTANLDPVSRRALVDVLRSLDKSIVLATHDLTVAFELTRRVIVLKRTVLYDGDLRGLMGRPDILAEANLELPSIPRLMTEWKARSGRDFEVPTTMEEALDLLERETAGTRPVR
;
A
#
# COMPACT_ATOMS: atom_id res chain seq x y z
N MET A 1 5.98 -0.51 -19.94
CA MET A 1 7.16 0.07 -19.28
C MET A 1 7.10 -0.28 -17.81
N ASP A 2 8.24 -0.63 -17.21
CA ASP A 2 8.31 -1.00 -15.80
C ASP A 2 8.44 0.26 -14.94
N ALA A 3 7.60 0.39 -13.90
CA ALA A 3 7.71 1.43 -12.91
C ALA A 3 8.79 1.10 -11.87
N LEU A 4 8.84 -0.18 -11.47
CA LEU A 4 9.80 -0.70 -10.50
C LEU A 4 10.36 -2.04 -11.00
N LYS A 5 11.67 -2.24 -10.82
CA LYS A 5 12.33 -3.48 -11.19
C LYS A 5 13.44 -3.85 -10.21
N LEU A 6 13.32 -5.02 -9.61
CA LEU A 6 14.26 -5.60 -8.68
C LEU A 6 14.83 -6.90 -9.28
N ARG A 7 16.13 -7.02 -9.29
CA ARG A 7 16.85 -8.21 -9.76
C ARG A 7 17.82 -8.68 -8.70
N LYS A 8 17.54 -9.82 -8.11
CA LYS A 8 18.37 -10.46 -7.06
C LYS A 8 18.69 -9.50 -5.93
N VAL A 9 17.70 -8.67 -5.54
CA VAL A 9 17.90 -7.64 -4.53
C VAL A 9 17.99 -8.26 -3.16
N GLY A 10 19.08 -7.97 -2.46
CA GLY A 10 19.30 -8.29 -1.06
C GLY A 10 19.59 -7.03 -0.24
N TYR A 11 19.21 -7.08 1.03
CA TYR A 11 19.52 -6.02 1.98
C TYR A 11 19.92 -6.57 3.35
N ARG A 12 21.04 -6.05 3.83
CA ARG A 12 21.57 -6.36 5.15
C ARG A 12 21.80 -5.07 5.93
N TYR A 13 21.25 -5.01 7.14
CA TYR A 13 21.50 -3.92 8.07
C TYR A 13 22.95 -3.91 8.58
N SER A 14 23.39 -2.80 9.15
CA SER A 14 24.75 -2.64 9.69
C SER A 14 25.06 -3.59 10.85
N ASP A 15 24.05 -4.06 11.57
CA ASP A 15 24.18 -5.08 12.63
C ASP A 15 24.31 -6.52 12.08
N GLY A 16 24.30 -6.69 10.76
CA GLY A 16 24.38 -7.98 10.09
C GLY A 16 23.04 -8.66 9.83
N THR A 17 21.93 -8.11 10.32
CA THR A 17 20.59 -8.67 10.10
C THR A 17 20.21 -8.62 8.64
N ARG A 18 19.90 -9.76 8.03
CA ARG A 18 19.43 -9.86 6.62
C ARG A 18 17.93 -9.65 6.57
N ALA A 19 17.50 -8.54 5.99
CA ALA A 19 16.09 -8.19 5.87
C ALA A 19 15.47 -8.68 4.56
N LEU A 20 16.24 -8.68 3.47
CA LEU A 20 15.81 -9.14 2.14
C LEU A 20 16.86 -10.05 1.51
N ASP A 21 16.40 -11.05 0.78
CA ASP A 21 17.25 -12.09 0.15
C ASP A 21 16.70 -12.47 -1.20
N ASP A 22 17.50 -12.29 -2.26
CA ASP A 22 17.20 -12.67 -3.65
C ASP A 22 15.79 -12.23 -4.12
N VAL A 23 15.40 -10.99 -3.82
CA VAL A 23 14.10 -10.46 -4.22
C VAL A 23 14.10 -10.09 -5.69
N ASN A 24 13.18 -10.71 -6.44
CA ASN A 24 12.98 -10.49 -7.87
C ASN A 24 11.53 -10.06 -8.09
N ILE A 25 11.29 -8.79 -8.46
CA ILE A 25 9.95 -8.20 -8.64
C ILE A 25 10.01 -7.23 -9.83
N THR A 26 8.98 -7.23 -10.65
CA THR A 26 8.74 -6.20 -11.66
C THR A 26 7.32 -5.68 -11.52
N ILE A 27 7.14 -4.36 -11.43
CA ILE A 27 5.83 -3.68 -11.32
C ILE A 27 5.71 -2.70 -12.48
N GLY A 28 4.63 -2.79 -13.24
CA GLY A 28 4.33 -1.91 -14.36
C GLY A 28 3.78 -0.55 -13.91
N TYR A 29 3.85 0.45 -14.81
CA TYR A 29 3.16 1.72 -14.59
C TYR A 29 1.63 1.52 -14.52
N GLY A 30 0.99 2.23 -13.57
CA GLY A 30 -0.44 2.11 -13.29
C GLY A 30 -0.83 0.83 -12.55
N GLU A 31 0.10 -0.07 -12.30
CA GLU A 31 -0.16 -1.29 -11.56
C GLU A 31 -0.31 -1.02 -10.05
N ARG A 32 -1.25 -1.71 -9.43
CA ARG A 32 -1.50 -1.66 -8.00
C ARG A 32 -1.19 -3.01 -7.39
N VAL A 33 -0.22 -3.04 -6.49
CA VAL A 33 0.31 -4.27 -5.91
C VAL A 33 0.30 -4.18 -4.38
N SER A 34 -0.20 -5.21 -3.72
CA SER A 34 -0.04 -5.36 -2.27
C SER A 34 1.20 -6.20 -1.95
N LEU A 35 2.00 -5.69 -1.05
CA LEU A 35 3.13 -6.39 -0.44
C LEU A 35 2.69 -6.86 0.94
N VAL A 36 2.42 -8.15 1.09
CA VAL A 36 1.89 -8.71 2.33
C VAL A 36 2.88 -9.66 2.98
N GLY A 37 2.74 -9.89 4.27
CA GLY A 37 3.61 -10.80 5.03
C GLY A 37 3.64 -10.44 6.51
N PRO A 38 4.23 -11.31 7.35
CA PRO A 38 4.29 -11.09 8.78
C PRO A 38 5.11 -9.86 9.18
N ASN A 39 5.03 -9.47 10.44
CA ASN A 39 5.94 -8.47 10.98
C ASN A 39 7.39 -8.96 10.87
N GLY A 40 8.30 -8.07 10.48
CA GLY A 40 9.70 -8.43 10.22
C GLY A 40 9.96 -9.18 8.89
N ALA A 41 8.97 -9.27 8.00
CA ALA A 41 9.11 -9.90 6.67
C ALA A 41 10.02 -9.12 5.71
N GLY A 42 10.34 -7.86 6.01
CA GLY A 42 11.13 -6.98 5.14
C GLY A 42 10.29 -5.99 4.32
N LYS A 43 8.96 -5.88 4.54
CA LYS A 43 8.06 -5.00 3.77
C LYS A 43 8.48 -3.53 3.82
N SER A 44 8.61 -2.95 5.02
CA SER A 44 9.06 -1.56 5.19
C SER A 44 10.47 -1.35 4.65
N THR A 45 11.37 -2.32 4.86
CA THR A 45 12.73 -2.27 4.29
C THR A 45 12.68 -2.19 2.77
N LEU A 46 11.82 -2.99 2.15
CA LEU A 46 11.63 -2.96 0.69
C LEU A 46 11.06 -1.62 0.23
N LEU A 47 10.03 -1.07 0.91
CA LEU A 47 9.50 0.26 0.58
C LEU A 47 10.55 1.36 0.73
N HIS A 48 11.37 1.33 1.78
CA HIS A 48 12.48 2.29 1.97
C HIS A 48 13.53 2.19 0.85
N MET A 49 13.74 1.01 0.30
CA MET A 49 14.63 0.85 -0.86
C MET A 49 13.99 1.38 -2.14
N LEU A 50 12.68 1.15 -2.35
CA LEU A 50 11.94 1.67 -3.49
C LEU A 50 11.87 3.20 -3.48
N ASP A 51 11.83 3.83 -2.31
CA ASP A 51 11.96 5.28 -2.13
C ASP A 51 13.44 5.75 -2.15
N SER A 52 14.39 4.84 -2.33
CA SER A 52 15.82 5.12 -2.36
C SER A 52 16.43 5.65 -1.05
N LEU A 53 15.71 5.54 0.08
CA LEU A 53 16.26 5.79 1.43
C LEU A 53 17.33 4.77 1.80
N TYR A 54 17.12 3.51 1.40
CA TYR A 54 18.10 2.45 1.53
C TYR A 54 18.58 2.02 0.14
N LEU A 55 19.88 1.77 0.04
CA LEU A 55 20.45 1.22 -1.19
C LEU A 55 20.59 -0.30 -1.07
N PRO A 56 20.33 -1.07 -2.12
CA PRO A 56 20.52 -2.52 -2.07
C PRO A 56 21.97 -2.87 -1.71
N THR A 57 22.16 -3.84 -0.84
CA THR A 57 23.49 -4.39 -0.54
C THR A 57 23.92 -5.42 -1.58
N GLU A 58 22.96 -6.03 -2.27
CA GLU A 58 23.15 -7.01 -3.33
C GLU A 58 22.09 -6.80 -4.42
N GLY A 59 22.43 -7.15 -5.67
CA GLY A 59 21.51 -7.06 -6.80
C GLY A 59 21.35 -5.65 -7.39
N GLU A 60 20.29 -5.45 -8.14
CA GLU A 60 20.00 -4.21 -8.86
C GLU A 60 18.56 -3.77 -8.64
N LEU A 61 18.38 -2.45 -8.43
CA LEU A 61 17.09 -1.78 -8.30
C LEU A 61 16.96 -0.68 -9.35
N GLU A 62 15.84 -0.67 -10.06
CA GLU A 62 15.43 0.42 -10.97
C GLU A 62 14.09 0.99 -10.50
N VAL A 63 13.99 2.32 -10.41
CA VAL A 63 12.78 3.09 -10.09
C VAL A 63 12.51 4.06 -11.21
N ALA A 64 11.36 3.95 -11.86
CA ALA A 64 10.99 4.77 -13.02
C ALA A 64 12.07 4.80 -14.13
N GLY A 65 12.72 3.64 -14.39
CA GLY A 65 13.81 3.51 -15.35
C GLY A 65 15.16 4.05 -14.88
N ILE A 66 15.25 4.55 -13.64
CA ILE A 66 16.48 5.05 -13.04
C ILE A 66 17.11 3.91 -12.23
N LYS A 67 18.32 3.46 -12.59
CA LYS A 67 19.10 2.56 -11.75
C LYS A 67 19.49 3.26 -10.46
N VAL A 68 19.11 2.69 -9.31
CA VAL A 68 19.30 3.29 -8.00
C VAL A 68 20.70 3.00 -7.47
N ASP A 69 21.46 4.07 -7.26
CA ASP A 69 22.77 4.08 -6.60
C ASP A 69 22.95 5.40 -5.80
N LYS A 70 24.12 5.58 -5.17
CA LYS A 70 24.43 6.80 -4.39
C LYS A 70 24.32 8.11 -5.18
N ARG A 71 24.45 8.08 -6.52
CA ARG A 71 24.41 9.27 -7.37
C ARG A 71 23.01 9.57 -7.87
N THR A 72 22.21 8.54 -8.06
CA THR A 72 20.89 8.62 -8.69
C THR A 72 19.74 8.55 -7.67
N ALA A 73 20.02 8.20 -6.42
CA ALA A 73 19.01 8.03 -5.35
C ALA A 73 18.06 9.25 -5.26
N GLN A 74 18.60 10.48 -5.24
CA GLN A 74 17.77 11.68 -5.15
C GLN A 74 16.82 11.84 -6.35
N GLN A 75 17.25 11.43 -7.56
CA GLN A 75 16.39 11.48 -8.74
C GLN A 75 15.29 10.42 -8.67
N ALA A 76 15.61 9.25 -8.15
CA ALA A 76 14.65 8.15 -7.98
C ALA A 76 13.59 8.49 -6.91
N THR A 77 13.99 9.06 -5.76
CA THR A 77 13.07 9.53 -4.69
C THR A 77 12.04 10.55 -5.21
N MET A 78 12.40 11.38 -6.20
CA MET A 78 11.45 12.32 -6.82
C MET A 78 10.35 11.62 -7.64
N LYS A 79 10.53 10.35 -8.00
CA LYS A 79 9.58 9.55 -8.78
C LYS A 79 8.65 8.70 -7.93
N ALA A 80 9.12 8.28 -6.76
CA ALA A 80 8.37 7.50 -5.81
C ALA A 80 8.20 8.29 -4.51
N GLY A 81 7.00 8.32 -3.98
CA GLY A 81 6.72 8.98 -2.70
C GLY A 81 6.30 7.97 -1.66
N LEU A 82 6.89 8.03 -0.48
CA LEU A 82 6.65 7.09 0.62
C LEU A 82 5.74 7.71 1.69
N LEU A 83 4.72 6.96 2.09
CA LEU A 83 3.98 7.17 3.33
C LEU A 83 4.55 6.23 4.39
N PHE A 84 5.11 6.80 5.45
CA PHE A 84 5.63 6.02 6.58
C PHE A 84 4.51 5.40 7.42
N GLN A 85 4.81 4.30 8.10
CA GLN A 85 3.88 3.63 8.99
C GLN A 85 3.46 4.56 10.14
N ASP A 86 4.43 5.22 10.79
CA ASP A 86 4.17 6.22 11.83
C ASP A 86 4.21 7.63 11.23
N PRO A 87 3.12 8.42 11.33
CA PRO A 87 3.11 9.78 10.81
C PRO A 87 4.05 10.72 11.58
N ASP A 88 4.43 10.42 12.83
CA ASP A 88 5.38 11.23 13.57
C ASP A 88 6.82 11.13 13.01
N ASP A 89 7.13 10.09 12.24
CA ASP A 89 8.39 9.98 11.50
C ASP A 89 8.41 10.84 10.22
N GLN A 90 7.25 11.34 9.79
CA GLN A 90 7.08 12.08 8.53
C GLN A 90 6.75 13.55 8.73
N ILE A 91 6.00 13.89 9.79
CA ILE A 91 5.52 15.26 10.07
C ILE A 91 6.50 15.97 10.99
N PHE A 92 7.04 17.12 10.57
CA PHE A 92 8.07 17.83 11.32
C PHE A 92 7.97 19.37 11.29
N MET A 93 7.07 19.92 10.49
CA MET A 93 6.91 21.38 10.39
C MET A 93 6.03 21.93 11.51
N PRO A 94 6.17 23.23 11.88
CA PRO A 94 5.38 23.84 12.95
C PRO A 94 3.88 23.95 12.65
N ARG A 95 3.50 24.02 11.36
CA ARG A 95 2.11 24.11 10.91
C ARG A 95 1.81 23.03 9.89
N VAL A 96 0.58 22.54 9.92
CA VAL A 96 0.08 21.52 8.96
C VAL A 96 0.23 21.99 7.52
N TRP A 97 -0.13 23.26 7.22
CA TRP A 97 0.05 23.82 5.88
C TRP A 97 1.49 23.73 5.39
N ASP A 98 2.44 24.12 6.23
CA ASP A 98 3.85 24.14 5.88
C ASP A 98 4.38 22.72 5.64
N ASP A 99 3.87 21.74 6.40
CA ASP A 99 4.23 20.33 6.25
C ASP A 99 3.75 19.76 4.91
N VAL A 100 2.48 19.99 4.56
CA VAL A 100 1.92 19.59 3.26
C VAL A 100 2.59 20.31 2.10
N ALA A 101 3.01 21.57 2.28
CA ALA A 101 3.69 22.38 1.26
C ALA A 101 5.16 21.98 1.08
N PHE A 102 5.77 21.30 2.04
CA PHE A 102 7.21 21.02 2.05
C PHE A 102 7.70 20.30 0.79
N GLY A 103 7.00 19.24 0.38
CA GLY A 103 7.33 18.50 -0.84
C GLY A 103 7.28 19.36 -2.10
N PRO A 104 6.14 19.99 -2.42
CA PRO A 104 6.00 20.91 -3.56
C PRO A 104 7.01 22.05 -3.59
N ILE A 105 7.36 22.63 -2.43
CA ILE A 105 8.39 23.68 -2.33
C ILE A 105 9.77 23.11 -2.71
N ASN A 106 10.14 21.93 -2.20
CA ASN A 106 11.41 21.28 -2.52
C ASN A 106 11.50 20.84 -3.99
N MET A 107 10.34 20.59 -4.62
CA MET A 107 10.25 20.37 -6.07
C MET A 107 10.46 21.66 -6.88
N ARG A 108 10.65 22.81 -6.21
CA ARG A 108 10.82 24.14 -6.81
C ARG A 108 9.66 24.55 -7.71
N LEU A 109 8.44 24.19 -7.35
CA LEU A 109 7.24 24.61 -8.04
C LEU A 109 6.98 26.12 -7.77
N GLU A 110 6.31 26.77 -8.71
CA GLU A 110 5.85 28.15 -8.51
C GLU A 110 4.87 28.24 -7.36
N GLU A 111 4.86 29.36 -6.61
CA GLU A 111 4.04 29.58 -5.42
C GLU A 111 2.55 29.31 -5.67
N ARG A 112 2.02 29.72 -6.83
CA ARG A 112 0.64 29.47 -7.22
C ARG A 112 0.35 27.98 -7.36
N GLU A 113 1.26 27.19 -7.91
CA GLU A 113 1.11 25.75 -8.07
C GLU A 113 1.25 25.03 -6.73
N VAL A 114 2.20 25.47 -5.86
CA VAL A 114 2.32 24.96 -4.49
C VAL A 114 0.98 25.13 -3.77
N ARG A 115 0.44 26.34 -3.75
CA ARG A 115 -0.85 26.65 -3.09
C ARG A 115 -1.96 25.75 -3.63
N ARG A 116 -2.11 25.66 -4.94
CA ARG A 116 -3.13 24.83 -5.61
C ARG A 116 -3.04 23.36 -5.19
N ARG A 117 -1.82 22.79 -5.18
CA ARG A 117 -1.58 21.39 -4.81
C ARG A 117 -1.89 21.15 -3.34
N VAL A 118 -1.44 22.02 -2.46
CA VAL A 118 -1.68 21.94 -1.02
C VAL A 118 -3.18 21.98 -0.71
N GLU A 119 -3.90 23.00 -1.19
CA GLU A 119 -5.35 23.15 -0.98
C GLU A 119 -6.11 21.91 -1.48
N ARG A 120 -5.82 21.46 -2.69
CA ARG A 120 -6.43 20.25 -3.25
C ARG A 120 -6.15 19.00 -2.41
N SER A 121 -4.92 18.81 -2.01
CA SER A 121 -4.51 17.60 -1.28
C SER A 121 -5.07 17.57 0.13
N MET A 122 -5.10 18.72 0.81
CA MET A 122 -5.73 18.87 2.12
C MET A 122 -7.24 18.61 2.06
N ALA A 123 -7.91 19.09 1.01
CA ALA A 123 -9.33 18.83 0.80
C ALA A 123 -9.60 17.33 0.55
N LEU A 124 -8.79 16.66 -0.29
CA LEU A 124 -8.90 15.22 -0.55
C LEU A 124 -8.67 14.38 0.71
N ALA A 125 -7.71 14.77 1.55
CA ALA A 125 -7.42 14.07 2.80
C ALA A 125 -8.38 14.45 3.95
N GLY A 126 -9.27 15.43 3.75
CA GLY A 126 -10.21 15.91 4.78
C GLY A 126 -9.50 16.56 5.97
N VAL A 127 -8.47 17.39 5.71
CA VAL A 127 -7.65 18.05 6.75
C VAL A 127 -7.54 19.57 6.58
N THR A 128 -8.38 20.17 5.75
CA THR A 128 -8.34 21.62 5.45
C THR A 128 -8.50 22.47 6.71
N GLU A 129 -9.32 22.05 7.66
CA GLU A 129 -9.58 22.74 8.91
C GLU A 129 -8.37 22.80 9.87
N TYR A 130 -7.35 21.95 9.61
CA TYR A 130 -6.15 21.86 10.43
C TYR A 130 -4.98 22.70 9.89
N ALA A 131 -5.15 23.44 8.78
CA ALA A 131 -4.07 24.13 8.07
C ALA A 131 -3.15 24.95 8.98
N GLU A 132 -3.73 25.72 9.91
CA GLU A 132 -3.01 26.59 10.83
C GLU A 132 -2.65 25.92 12.17
N ARG A 133 -3.02 24.65 12.36
CA ARG A 133 -2.74 23.93 13.62
C ARG A 133 -1.31 23.42 13.69
N VAL A 134 -0.86 23.24 14.93
CA VAL A 134 0.41 22.57 15.23
C VAL A 134 0.17 21.05 15.18
N PRO A 135 0.88 20.28 14.33
CA PRO A 135 0.64 18.86 14.15
C PRO A 135 0.73 18.03 15.43
N HIS A 136 1.62 18.38 16.36
CA HIS A 136 1.82 17.61 17.59
C HIS A 136 0.57 17.57 18.51
N HIS A 137 -0.39 18.46 18.32
CA HIS A 137 -1.64 18.50 19.10
C HIS A 137 -2.76 17.66 18.47
N LEU A 138 -2.49 17.00 17.37
CA LEU A 138 -3.47 16.22 16.62
C LEU A 138 -3.39 14.73 16.97
N SER A 139 -4.52 14.04 16.83
CA SER A 139 -4.60 12.59 17.00
C SER A 139 -3.77 11.86 15.93
N PHE A 140 -3.44 10.60 16.19
CA PHE A 140 -2.71 9.76 15.23
C PHE A 140 -3.41 9.69 13.86
N GLY A 141 -4.74 9.53 13.83
CA GLY A 141 -5.52 9.46 12.58
C GLY A 141 -5.52 10.79 11.81
N GLU A 142 -5.57 11.95 12.51
CA GLU A 142 -5.44 13.26 11.86
C GLU A 142 -4.04 13.44 11.28
N LYS A 143 -2.99 13.13 12.04
CA LYS A 143 -1.60 13.15 11.56
C LYS A 143 -1.41 12.25 10.33
N LYS A 144 -1.96 11.02 10.35
CA LYS A 144 -1.88 10.11 9.22
C LYS A 144 -2.50 10.72 7.95
N ARG A 145 -3.66 11.38 8.08
CA ARG A 145 -4.29 12.08 6.96
C ARG A 145 -3.48 13.29 6.47
N ILE A 146 -2.78 13.98 7.36
CA ILE A 146 -1.87 15.08 7.00
C ILE A 146 -0.66 14.55 6.22
N ALA A 147 -0.03 13.47 6.69
CA ALA A 147 1.06 12.82 5.98
C ALA A 147 0.65 12.37 4.56
N ILE A 148 -0.58 11.84 4.43
CA ILE A 148 -1.17 11.50 3.13
C ILE A 148 -1.39 12.76 2.28
N ALA A 149 -1.87 13.87 2.85
CA ALA A 149 -2.02 15.13 2.12
C ALA A 149 -0.68 15.63 1.57
N GLY A 150 0.40 15.54 2.36
CA GLY A 150 1.75 15.86 1.92
C GLY A 150 2.20 15.00 0.73
N LEU A 151 1.97 13.70 0.81
CA LEU A 151 2.28 12.77 -0.28
C LEU A 151 1.45 13.07 -1.55
N LEU A 152 0.15 13.34 -1.41
CA LEU A 152 -0.72 13.72 -2.53
C LEU A 152 -0.30 15.06 -3.16
N ALA A 153 0.20 16.02 -2.38
CA ALA A 153 0.66 17.31 -2.87
C ALA A 153 1.94 17.19 -3.73
N MET A 154 2.79 16.21 -3.45
CA MET A 154 3.94 15.88 -4.28
C MET A 154 3.53 15.29 -5.63
N ASP A 155 2.43 14.56 -5.70
CA ASP A 155 1.89 13.87 -6.89
C ASP A 155 2.95 12.98 -7.59
N PRO A 156 3.58 12.03 -6.89
CA PRO A 156 4.61 11.18 -7.45
C PRO A 156 4.05 10.25 -8.55
N GLU A 157 4.93 9.64 -9.34
CA GLU A 157 4.55 8.62 -10.33
C GLU A 157 4.18 7.28 -9.66
N ILE A 158 4.80 7.00 -8.50
CA ILE A 158 4.65 5.76 -7.76
C ILE A 158 4.37 6.09 -6.29
N TYR A 159 3.27 5.59 -5.76
CA TYR A 159 2.91 5.71 -4.35
C TYR A 159 3.36 4.47 -3.59
N LEU A 160 4.19 4.65 -2.59
CA LEU A 160 4.67 3.62 -1.68
C LEU A 160 3.97 3.84 -0.33
N LEU A 161 3.16 2.89 0.12
CA LEU A 161 2.31 3.08 1.29
C LEU A 161 2.62 2.01 2.34
N ASP A 162 3.16 2.41 3.47
CA ASP A 162 3.43 1.48 4.58
C ASP A 162 2.31 1.56 5.61
N GLU A 163 1.51 0.49 5.71
CA GLU A 163 0.37 0.34 6.61
C GLU A 163 -0.54 1.60 6.64
N PRO A 164 -1.05 2.07 5.49
CA PRO A 164 -1.73 3.36 5.40
C PRO A 164 -3.02 3.44 6.23
N THR A 165 -3.68 2.30 6.46
CA THR A 165 -4.95 2.23 7.18
C THR A 165 -4.82 1.80 8.64
N ALA A 166 -3.61 1.50 9.10
CA ALA A 166 -3.38 1.09 10.48
C ALA A 166 -3.77 2.20 11.46
N ASN A 167 -4.43 1.82 12.56
CA ASN A 167 -4.86 2.72 13.64
C ASN A 167 -5.86 3.83 13.21
N LEU A 168 -6.51 3.68 12.04
CA LEU A 168 -7.62 4.55 11.64
C LEU A 168 -8.96 3.97 12.13
N ASP A 169 -9.87 4.85 12.53
CA ASP A 169 -11.25 4.49 12.73
C ASP A 169 -11.92 4.06 11.41
N PRO A 170 -13.05 3.34 11.46
CA PRO A 170 -13.68 2.80 10.24
C PRO A 170 -14.13 3.85 9.22
N VAL A 171 -14.44 5.08 9.66
CA VAL A 171 -14.87 6.18 8.76
C VAL A 171 -13.65 6.74 8.04
N SER A 172 -12.59 7.07 8.79
CA SER A 172 -11.31 7.56 8.26
C SER A 172 -10.67 6.52 7.32
N ARG A 173 -10.73 5.21 7.69
CA ARG A 173 -10.24 4.13 6.82
C ARG A 173 -10.95 4.11 5.47
N ARG A 174 -12.28 4.17 5.46
CA ARG A 174 -13.07 4.18 4.22
C ARG A 174 -12.74 5.38 3.36
N ALA A 175 -12.73 6.58 3.94
CA ALA A 175 -12.39 7.81 3.24
C ALA A 175 -11.00 7.72 2.57
N LEU A 176 -10.00 7.17 3.28
CA LEU A 176 -8.67 6.96 2.73
C LEU A 176 -8.66 5.96 1.58
N VAL A 177 -9.33 4.82 1.74
CA VAL A 177 -9.44 3.80 0.68
C VAL A 177 -10.07 4.40 -0.58
N ASP A 178 -11.11 5.24 -0.44
CA ASP A 178 -11.76 5.90 -1.58
C ASP A 178 -10.81 6.90 -2.27
N VAL A 179 -10.03 7.67 -1.51
CA VAL A 179 -8.99 8.54 -2.07
C VAL A 179 -7.97 7.72 -2.85
N LEU A 180 -7.42 6.65 -2.25
CA LEU A 180 -6.44 5.79 -2.91
C LEU A 180 -7.00 5.10 -4.16
N ARG A 181 -8.27 4.71 -4.16
CA ARG A 181 -8.95 4.16 -5.34
C ARG A 181 -9.05 5.16 -6.49
N SER A 182 -9.25 6.43 -6.18
CA SER A 182 -9.40 7.50 -7.19
C SER A 182 -8.09 7.87 -7.89
N LEU A 183 -6.93 7.45 -7.36
CA LEU A 183 -5.63 7.76 -7.97
C LEU A 183 -5.40 6.90 -9.22
N ASP A 184 -5.07 7.52 -10.33
CA ASP A 184 -4.63 6.83 -11.56
C ASP A 184 -3.09 6.78 -11.58
N LYS A 185 -2.52 6.01 -10.66
CA LYS A 185 -1.07 5.93 -10.41
C LYS A 185 -0.65 4.51 -10.03
N SER A 186 0.63 4.24 -10.13
CA SER A 186 1.21 3.01 -9.58
C SER A 186 1.19 3.06 -8.05
N ILE A 187 0.75 1.97 -7.41
CA ILE A 187 0.67 1.88 -5.95
C ILE A 187 1.33 0.58 -5.48
N VAL A 188 2.26 0.69 -4.54
CA VAL A 188 2.77 -0.44 -3.76
C VAL A 188 2.31 -0.27 -2.32
N LEU A 189 1.43 -1.13 -1.89
CA LEU A 189 0.81 -1.11 -0.56
C LEU A 189 1.41 -2.20 0.31
N ALA A 190 2.23 -1.86 1.30
CA ALA A 190 2.63 -2.82 2.32
C ALA A 190 1.57 -2.89 3.41
N THR A 191 1.08 -4.09 3.70
CA THR A 191 0.12 -4.33 4.77
C THR A 191 0.15 -5.78 5.24
N HIS A 192 -0.32 -6.01 6.46
CA HIS A 192 -0.62 -7.35 6.98
C HIS A 192 -2.14 -7.65 6.90
N ASP A 193 -2.97 -6.65 6.58
CA ASP A 193 -4.43 -6.78 6.44
C ASP A 193 -4.80 -7.11 4.99
N LEU A 194 -5.11 -8.38 4.73
CA LEU A 194 -5.57 -8.82 3.42
C LEU A 194 -6.90 -8.17 3.01
N THR A 195 -7.72 -7.67 3.95
CA THR A 195 -8.96 -6.94 3.60
C THR A 195 -8.64 -5.70 2.79
N VAL A 196 -7.64 -4.90 3.25
CA VAL A 196 -7.18 -3.71 2.53
C VAL A 196 -6.55 -4.07 1.20
N ALA A 197 -5.78 -5.18 1.15
CA ALA A 197 -5.20 -5.68 -0.09
C ALA A 197 -6.30 -6.02 -1.12
N PHE A 198 -7.34 -6.75 -0.73
CA PHE A 198 -8.49 -7.08 -1.60
C PHE A 198 -9.28 -5.84 -2.05
N GLU A 199 -9.34 -4.80 -1.21
CA GLU A 199 -10.05 -3.57 -1.55
C GLU A 199 -9.29 -2.68 -2.56
N LEU A 200 -7.97 -2.68 -2.56
CA LEU A 200 -7.15 -1.70 -3.30
C LEU A 200 -6.36 -2.27 -4.47
N THR A 201 -6.05 -3.56 -4.47
CA THR A 201 -5.13 -4.17 -5.43
C THR A 201 -5.70 -5.46 -6.02
N ARG A 202 -5.13 -5.89 -7.15
CA ARG A 202 -5.45 -7.19 -7.77
C ARG A 202 -4.30 -8.18 -7.67
N ARG A 203 -3.07 -7.68 -7.63
CA ARG A 203 -1.84 -8.48 -7.50
C ARG A 203 -1.33 -8.38 -6.08
N VAL A 204 -0.87 -9.50 -5.56
CA VAL A 204 -0.29 -9.62 -4.23
C VAL A 204 1.08 -10.28 -4.32
N ILE A 205 2.03 -9.72 -3.61
CA ILE A 205 3.35 -10.30 -3.40
C ILE A 205 3.45 -10.67 -1.92
N VAL A 206 3.61 -11.96 -1.63
CA VAL A 206 3.83 -12.43 -0.26
C VAL A 206 5.32 -12.46 0.00
N LEU A 207 5.75 -11.63 0.96
CA LEU A 207 7.15 -11.47 1.34
C LEU A 207 7.42 -12.10 2.71
N LYS A 208 8.54 -12.86 2.80
CA LYS A 208 9.14 -13.32 4.06
C LYS A 208 10.65 -13.41 3.85
N ARG A 209 11.31 -12.23 3.82
CA ARG A 209 12.68 -11.99 3.35
C ARG A 209 12.89 -12.30 1.87
N THR A 210 12.30 -13.36 1.36
CA THR A 210 12.20 -13.74 -0.04
C THR A 210 10.77 -13.60 -0.52
N VAL A 211 10.53 -13.64 -1.83
CA VAL A 211 9.18 -13.69 -2.40
C VAL A 211 8.68 -15.13 -2.31
N LEU A 212 7.63 -15.37 -1.52
CA LEU A 212 6.97 -16.67 -1.41
C LEU A 212 5.89 -16.85 -2.47
N TYR A 213 5.23 -15.77 -2.88
CA TYR A 213 4.18 -15.77 -3.87
C TYR A 213 4.15 -14.43 -4.60
N ASP A 214 3.88 -14.46 -5.89
CA ASP A 214 3.64 -13.28 -6.72
C ASP A 214 2.55 -13.65 -7.73
N GLY A 215 1.36 -13.08 -7.57
CA GLY A 215 0.21 -13.42 -8.40
C GLY A 215 -1.04 -12.66 -7.99
N ASP A 216 -2.20 -13.09 -8.50
CA ASP A 216 -3.47 -12.49 -8.12
C ASP A 216 -3.93 -12.96 -6.72
N LEU A 217 -4.78 -12.12 -6.10
CA LEU A 217 -5.31 -12.40 -4.77
C LEU A 217 -6.18 -13.67 -4.71
N ARG A 218 -6.89 -14.01 -5.79
CA ARG A 218 -7.72 -15.23 -5.86
C ARG A 218 -6.86 -16.48 -5.90
N GLY A 219 -5.75 -16.44 -6.65
CA GLY A 219 -4.75 -17.51 -6.66
C GLY A 219 -4.13 -17.74 -5.28
N LEU A 220 -3.89 -16.68 -4.52
CA LEU A 220 -3.39 -16.79 -3.14
C LEU A 220 -4.39 -17.52 -2.21
N MET A 221 -5.69 -17.34 -2.39
CA MET A 221 -6.72 -18.07 -1.61
C MET A 221 -6.62 -19.58 -1.79
N GLY A 222 -6.17 -20.05 -2.95
CA GLY A 222 -5.90 -21.46 -3.24
C GLY A 222 -4.59 -22.00 -2.68
N ARG A 223 -3.82 -21.19 -1.93
CA ARG A 223 -2.50 -21.55 -1.41
C ARG A 223 -2.44 -21.48 0.13
N PRO A 224 -3.15 -22.41 0.82
CA PRO A 224 -3.14 -22.47 2.28
C PRO A 224 -1.73 -22.67 2.87
N ASP A 225 -0.84 -23.32 2.13
CA ASP A 225 0.58 -23.48 2.46
C ASP A 225 1.29 -22.12 2.60
N ILE A 226 1.12 -21.23 1.62
CA ILE A 226 1.71 -19.88 1.62
C ILE A 226 1.08 -19.02 2.72
N LEU A 227 -0.25 -19.08 2.88
CA LEU A 227 -0.94 -18.34 3.93
C LEU A 227 -0.43 -18.73 5.32
N ALA A 228 -0.29 -20.04 5.58
CA ALA A 228 0.24 -20.53 6.84
C ALA A 228 1.72 -20.13 7.06
N GLU A 229 2.57 -20.29 6.04
CA GLU A 229 3.97 -19.91 6.12
C GLU A 229 4.15 -18.42 6.39
N ALA A 230 3.32 -17.58 5.79
CA ALA A 230 3.36 -16.12 5.96
C ALA A 230 2.54 -15.62 7.15
N ASN A 231 1.95 -16.48 7.97
CA ASN A 231 1.04 -16.12 9.06
C ASN A 231 -0.06 -15.13 8.60
N LEU A 232 -0.64 -15.39 7.44
CA LEU A 232 -1.72 -14.60 6.87
C LEU A 232 -3.06 -15.32 7.03
N GLU A 233 -4.09 -14.57 7.37
CA GLU A 233 -5.47 -15.09 7.43
C GLU A 233 -6.30 -14.46 6.32
N LEU A 234 -7.12 -15.27 5.68
CA LEU A 234 -8.10 -14.76 4.72
C LEU A 234 -9.11 -13.84 5.43
N PRO A 235 -9.56 -12.76 4.80
CA PRO A 235 -10.66 -11.94 5.28
C PRO A 235 -11.93 -12.78 5.51
N SER A 236 -12.82 -12.29 6.38
CA SER A 236 -13.98 -13.04 6.84
C SER A 236 -14.87 -13.56 5.70
N ILE A 237 -15.07 -12.76 4.64
CA ILE A 237 -15.92 -13.16 3.52
C ILE A 237 -15.29 -14.27 2.68
N PRO A 238 -14.06 -14.12 2.12
CA PRO A 238 -13.41 -15.21 1.41
C PRO A 238 -13.29 -16.49 2.27
N ARG A 239 -12.97 -16.36 3.55
CA ARG A 239 -12.84 -17.48 4.47
C ARG A 239 -14.17 -18.23 4.63
N LEU A 240 -15.26 -17.50 4.93
CA LEU A 240 -16.61 -18.09 5.07
C LEU A 240 -17.03 -18.80 3.79
N MET A 241 -16.83 -18.18 2.65
CA MET A 241 -17.26 -18.70 1.35
C MET A 241 -16.43 -19.91 0.90
N THR A 242 -15.12 -19.92 1.23
CA THR A 242 -14.26 -21.10 1.01
C THR A 242 -14.74 -22.30 1.85
N GLU A 243 -15.05 -22.06 3.13
CA GLU A 243 -15.60 -23.12 3.98
C GLU A 243 -16.99 -23.60 3.51
N TRP A 244 -17.84 -22.65 3.09
CA TRP A 244 -19.16 -23.00 2.56
C TRP A 244 -19.06 -23.83 1.28
N LYS A 245 -18.16 -23.47 0.36
CA LYS A 245 -17.85 -24.25 -0.84
C LYS A 245 -17.47 -25.69 -0.48
N ALA A 246 -16.54 -25.85 0.46
CA ALA A 246 -16.07 -27.16 0.90
C ALA A 246 -17.17 -28.02 1.55
N ARG A 247 -18.05 -27.43 2.39
CA ARG A 247 -19.09 -28.13 3.08
C ARG A 247 -20.30 -28.44 2.21
N SER A 248 -20.65 -27.54 1.28
CA SER A 248 -21.84 -27.72 0.42
C SER A 248 -21.57 -28.61 -0.78
N GLY A 249 -20.31 -28.86 -1.13
CA GLY A 249 -19.92 -29.59 -2.34
C GLY A 249 -20.25 -28.83 -3.65
N ARG A 250 -20.65 -27.57 -3.55
CA ARG A 250 -20.97 -26.72 -4.69
C ARG A 250 -19.69 -26.17 -5.35
N ASP A 251 -19.73 -25.99 -6.64
CA ASP A 251 -18.62 -25.38 -7.37
C ASP A 251 -18.98 -23.95 -7.79
N PHE A 252 -18.27 -22.99 -7.21
CA PHE A 252 -18.39 -21.57 -7.54
C PHE A 252 -17.05 -20.85 -7.31
N GLU A 253 -16.89 -19.74 -7.95
CA GLU A 253 -15.75 -18.84 -7.69
C GLU A 253 -15.93 -18.16 -6.34
N VAL A 254 -14.93 -18.26 -5.45
CA VAL A 254 -15.03 -17.72 -4.09
C VAL A 254 -15.11 -16.20 -4.12
N PRO A 255 -16.20 -15.59 -3.61
CA PRO A 255 -16.34 -14.16 -3.51
C PRO A 255 -15.27 -13.51 -2.62
N THR A 256 -14.86 -12.32 -2.99
CA THR A 256 -13.86 -11.52 -2.24
C THR A 256 -14.49 -10.34 -1.50
N THR A 257 -15.68 -9.92 -1.91
CA THR A 257 -16.43 -8.82 -1.31
C THR A 257 -17.79 -9.30 -0.77
N MET A 258 -18.40 -8.48 0.11
CA MET A 258 -19.73 -8.73 0.63
C MET A 258 -20.78 -8.76 -0.48
N GLU A 259 -20.67 -7.84 -1.45
CA GLU A 259 -21.60 -7.73 -2.58
C GLU A 259 -21.57 -9.00 -3.44
N GLU A 260 -20.36 -9.43 -3.88
CA GLU A 260 -20.18 -10.69 -4.61
C GLU A 260 -20.75 -11.89 -3.85
N ALA A 261 -20.59 -11.92 -2.51
CA ALA A 261 -21.09 -13.01 -1.67
C ALA A 261 -22.62 -13.01 -1.60
N LEU A 262 -23.26 -11.86 -1.45
CA LEU A 262 -24.71 -11.73 -1.43
C LEU A 262 -25.32 -12.12 -2.77
N ASP A 263 -24.77 -11.64 -3.89
CA ASP A 263 -25.20 -12.00 -5.24
C ASP A 263 -25.14 -13.52 -5.48
N LEU A 264 -24.05 -14.16 -5.00
CA LEU A 264 -23.91 -15.61 -5.11
C LEU A 264 -24.95 -16.33 -4.27
N LEU A 265 -25.14 -15.92 -3.02
CA LEU A 265 -26.10 -16.55 -2.10
C LEU A 265 -27.54 -16.42 -2.64
N GLU A 266 -27.91 -15.28 -3.20
CA GLU A 266 -29.23 -15.08 -3.83
C GLU A 266 -29.45 -16.05 -5.00
N ARG A 267 -28.46 -16.22 -5.89
CA ARG A 267 -28.53 -17.17 -7.03
C ARG A 267 -28.67 -18.60 -6.55
N GLU A 268 -27.87 -18.99 -5.55
CA GLU A 268 -27.82 -20.35 -5.02
C GLU A 268 -29.08 -20.72 -4.18
N THR A 269 -29.74 -19.73 -3.55
CA THR A 269 -30.95 -19.92 -2.77
C THR A 269 -32.22 -19.78 -3.59
N ALA A 270 -32.22 -19.04 -4.71
CA ALA A 270 -33.37 -18.91 -5.60
C ALA A 270 -33.80 -20.25 -6.22
N GLY A 271 -32.85 -21.21 -6.37
CA GLY A 271 -33.16 -22.59 -6.80
C GLY A 271 -33.75 -23.52 -5.75
N THR A 272 -33.81 -23.11 -4.47
CA THR A 272 -34.21 -23.92 -3.32
C THR A 272 -35.45 -23.38 -2.61
N ARG A 273 -36.42 -22.76 -3.31
CA ARG A 273 -37.71 -22.45 -2.67
C ARG A 273 -38.40 -23.77 -2.33
N PRO A 274 -38.71 -24.03 -1.05
CA PRO A 274 -39.50 -25.19 -0.71
C PRO A 274 -40.86 -25.04 -1.37
N VAL A 275 -41.24 -26.06 -2.16
CA VAL A 275 -42.64 -26.26 -2.57
C VAL A 275 -43.46 -26.37 -1.26
N ARG A 276 -44.36 -25.43 -1.05
CA ARG A 276 -45.36 -25.45 0.02
C ARG A 276 -46.42 -26.51 -0.25
#